data_7c819178d87a1e79e2510750e760e38e
#
_entry.id   7c819178d87a1e79e2510750e760e38e
#
_cell.length_a   1.000
_cell.length_b   1.000
_cell.length_c   1.000
_cell.angle_alpha   90.00
_cell.angle_beta   90.00
_cell.angle_gamma   90.00
#
_symmetry.space_group_name_H-M   'P 1'
#
loop_
_entity.id
_entity.type
_entity.pdbx_description
1 polymer ?
#
loop_
_entity_poly.entity_id
_entity_poly.type
_entity_poly.pdbx_seq_one_letter_code
_entity_poly.pdbx_strand_id
1 'polypeptide(L)'
;MIRDLNQADERGAVCDAQVCIVGAGTAGIYLAQQLRRLGLRVVMLEAGDALARKPEEVNQLCEQRGIRYRGADLGRSFGLGGTSALWGGQMIPLAESDLGPRPGVGFEAWPIGYAEVSAYFHVV
;
A
#
# COMPACT_ATOMS: atom_id res chain seq x y z
N MET A 1 -4.74 -0.83 -18.62
CA MET A 1 -3.69 -1.59 -19.33
C MET A 1 -2.59 -1.91 -18.32
N ILE A 2 -2.15 -3.16 -18.22
CA ILE A 2 -1.01 -3.60 -17.41
C ILE A 2 0.15 -3.86 -18.37
N ARG A 3 1.35 -3.42 -18.01
CA ARG A 3 2.58 -3.64 -18.76
C ARG A 3 3.64 -4.20 -17.82
N ASP A 4 4.36 -5.21 -18.28
CA ASP A 4 5.55 -5.73 -17.61
C ASP A 4 6.77 -4.88 -18.04
N LEU A 5 7.39 -4.19 -17.10
CA LEU A 5 8.55 -3.34 -17.37
C LEU A 5 9.82 -4.13 -17.70
N ASN A 6 9.89 -5.42 -17.31
CA ASN A 6 10.98 -6.29 -17.71
C ASN A 6 10.95 -6.63 -19.22
N GLN A 7 9.82 -6.42 -19.87
CA GLN A 7 9.64 -6.58 -21.31
C GLN A 7 9.74 -5.25 -22.08
N ALA A 8 9.96 -4.13 -21.37
CA ALA A 8 10.18 -2.85 -22.00
C ALA A 8 11.54 -2.84 -22.72
N ASP A 9 11.64 -2.11 -23.85
CA ASP A 9 12.91 -1.90 -24.52
C ASP A 9 13.88 -1.06 -23.66
N GLU A 10 15.17 -1.02 -24.04
CA GLU A 10 16.20 -0.28 -23.31
C GLU A 10 15.93 1.23 -23.17
N ARG A 11 14.99 1.78 -23.96
CA ARG A 11 14.58 3.18 -23.89
C ARG A 11 13.58 3.45 -22.78
N GLY A 12 13.11 2.40 -22.10
CA GLY A 12 12.13 2.49 -21.02
C GLY A 12 10.71 2.77 -21.51
N ALA A 13 9.77 2.64 -20.58
CA ALA A 13 8.37 2.97 -20.83
C ALA A 13 8.12 4.42 -20.43
N VAL A 14 7.70 5.25 -21.40
CA VAL A 14 7.21 6.60 -21.11
C VAL A 14 5.70 6.56 -20.99
N CYS A 15 5.16 7.03 -19.87
CA CYS A 15 3.74 7.15 -19.63
C CYS A 15 3.37 8.62 -19.44
N ASP A 16 2.42 9.11 -20.23
CA ASP A 16 1.82 10.42 -20.01
C ASP A 16 0.72 10.30 -18.94
N ALA A 17 1.06 10.67 -17.72
CA ALA A 17 0.16 10.66 -16.57
C ALA A 17 0.32 11.93 -15.73
N GLN A 18 -0.76 12.35 -15.09
CA GLN A 18 -0.75 13.51 -14.18
C GLN A 18 -0.37 13.09 -12.76
N VAL A 19 -0.64 11.82 -12.41
CA VAL A 19 -0.33 11.26 -11.09
C VAL A 19 0.34 9.92 -11.26
N CYS A 20 1.46 9.71 -10.56
CA CYS A 20 2.12 8.42 -10.41
C CYS A 20 1.93 7.92 -8.98
N ILE A 21 1.36 6.71 -8.83
CA ILE A 21 1.20 6.02 -7.56
C ILE A 21 2.22 4.90 -7.50
N VAL A 22 2.98 4.82 -6.42
CA VAL A 22 3.93 3.74 -6.17
C VAL A 22 3.31 2.75 -5.18
N GLY A 23 3.11 1.52 -5.64
CA GLY A 23 2.51 0.42 -4.91
C GLY A 23 1.03 0.19 -5.26
N ALA A 24 0.72 -1.02 -5.71
CA ALA A 24 -0.63 -1.49 -6.04
C ALA A 24 -1.29 -2.28 -4.89
N GLY A 25 -1.04 -1.86 -3.64
CA GLY A 25 -1.77 -2.34 -2.47
C GLY A 25 -3.15 -1.69 -2.37
N THR A 26 -3.92 -2.03 -1.32
CA THR A 26 -5.28 -1.53 -1.08
C THR A 26 -5.38 -0.01 -1.19
N ALA A 27 -4.51 0.72 -0.50
CA ALA A 27 -4.53 2.18 -0.49
C ALA A 27 -4.24 2.76 -1.88
N GLY A 28 -3.22 2.22 -2.59
CA GLY A 28 -2.86 2.69 -3.92
C GLY A 28 -3.97 2.44 -4.95
N ILE A 29 -4.58 1.27 -4.92
CA ILE A 29 -5.69 0.92 -5.81
C ILE A 29 -6.90 1.82 -5.55
N TYR A 30 -7.28 2.01 -4.28
CA TYR A 30 -8.38 2.88 -3.91
C TYR A 30 -8.12 4.33 -4.35
N LEU A 31 -6.94 4.86 -4.06
CA LEU A 31 -6.53 6.20 -4.48
C LEU A 31 -6.60 6.37 -6.01
N ALA A 32 -6.08 5.38 -6.76
CA ALA A 32 -6.13 5.41 -8.21
C ALA A 32 -7.57 5.46 -8.74
N GLN A 33 -8.49 4.71 -8.12
CA GLN A 33 -9.90 4.74 -8.49
C GLN A 33 -10.53 6.11 -8.25
N GLN A 34 -10.26 6.73 -7.09
CA GLN A 34 -10.81 8.05 -6.78
C GLN A 34 -10.26 9.13 -7.73
N LEU A 35 -8.96 9.14 -7.97
CA LEU A 35 -8.34 10.10 -8.90
C LEU A 35 -8.86 9.95 -10.33
N ARG A 36 -9.09 8.72 -10.78
CA ARG A 36 -9.70 8.46 -12.09
C ARG A 36 -11.15 8.95 -12.17
N ARG A 37 -11.93 8.85 -11.09
CA ARG A 37 -13.29 9.41 -11.02
C ARG A 37 -13.29 10.94 -11.18
N LEU A 38 -12.20 11.59 -10.74
CA LEU A 38 -11.96 13.02 -10.94
C LEU A 38 -11.42 13.36 -12.36
N GLY A 39 -11.32 12.39 -13.25
CA GLY A 39 -10.86 12.60 -14.63
C GLY A 39 -9.34 12.64 -14.80
N LEU A 40 -8.57 12.34 -13.76
CA LEU A 40 -7.11 12.38 -13.83
C LEU A 40 -6.54 11.13 -14.52
N ARG A 41 -5.46 11.34 -15.30
CA ARG A 41 -4.67 10.23 -15.84
C ARG A 41 -3.68 9.76 -14.78
N VAL A 42 -3.84 8.50 -14.38
CA VAL A 42 -3.04 7.89 -13.30
C VAL A 42 -2.22 6.74 -13.87
N VAL A 43 -0.94 6.70 -13.53
CA VAL A 43 -0.08 5.53 -13.67
C VAL A 43 0.21 4.95 -12.28
N MET A 44 0.24 3.64 -12.18
CA MET A 44 0.59 2.93 -10.96
C MET A 44 1.78 2.02 -11.23
N LEU A 45 2.80 2.10 -10.39
CA LEU A 45 3.99 1.27 -10.42
C LEU A 45 3.90 0.25 -9.29
N GLU A 46 4.13 -1.02 -9.61
CA GLU A 46 4.12 -2.11 -8.64
C GLU A 46 5.42 -2.93 -8.80
N ALA A 47 6.01 -3.32 -7.67
CA ALA A 47 7.25 -4.09 -7.65
C ALA A 47 7.05 -5.58 -7.99
N GLY A 48 5.82 -6.09 -7.85
CA GLY A 48 5.47 -7.48 -8.14
C GLY A 48 4.71 -7.63 -9.45
N ASP A 49 4.25 -8.85 -9.68
CA ASP A 49 3.48 -9.24 -10.86
C ASP A 49 1.96 -9.12 -10.63
N ALA A 50 1.16 -9.56 -11.60
CA ALA A 50 -0.29 -9.64 -11.47
C ALA A 50 -0.74 -10.57 -10.34
N LEU A 51 0.08 -11.56 -9.98
CA LEU A 51 -0.13 -12.43 -8.83
C LEU A 51 0.78 -12.03 -7.68
N ALA A 52 0.29 -12.19 -6.46
CA ALA A 52 1.08 -11.92 -5.26
C ALA A 52 2.28 -12.89 -5.20
N ARG A 53 3.47 -12.33 -4.95
CA ARG A 53 4.68 -13.13 -4.73
C ARG A 53 4.64 -13.80 -3.37
N LYS A 54 5.26 -14.98 -3.28
CA LYS A 54 5.42 -15.68 -2.01
C LYS A 54 6.33 -14.89 -1.05
N PRO A 55 6.11 -14.99 0.26
CA PRO A 55 6.93 -14.28 1.25
C PRO A 55 8.43 -14.54 1.11
N GLU A 56 8.83 -15.75 0.73
CA GLU A 56 10.24 -16.12 0.55
C GLU A 56 10.91 -15.32 -0.57
N GLU A 57 10.19 -15.02 -1.63
CA GLU A 57 10.70 -14.20 -2.75
C GLU A 57 10.83 -12.73 -2.37
N VAL A 58 9.90 -12.25 -1.53
CA VAL A 58 9.91 -10.87 -1.01
C VAL A 58 11.08 -10.64 -0.05
N ASN A 59 11.40 -11.65 0.76
CA ASN A 59 12.47 -11.56 1.76
C ASN A 59 13.85 -11.38 1.14
N GLN A 60 14.07 -11.85 -0.08
CA GLN A 60 15.31 -11.64 -0.81
C GLN A 60 15.55 -10.17 -1.17
N LEU A 61 14.51 -9.35 -1.18
CA LEU A 61 14.55 -7.93 -1.49
C LEU A 61 14.62 -7.04 -0.25
N CYS A 62 14.61 -7.62 0.95
CA CYS A 62 14.54 -6.89 2.21
C CYS A 62 15.73 -7.24 3.12
N GLU A 63 16.47 -6.23 3.55
CA GLU A 63 17.49 -6.38 4.60
C GLU A 63 16.95 -5.85 5.93
N GLN A 64 16.99 -6.67 6.99
CA GLN A 64 16.67 -6.23 8.34
C GLN A 64 17.94 -5.91 9.11
N ARG A 65 18.01 -4.71 9.68
CA ARG A 65 19.11 -4.27 10.56
C ARG A 65 18.56 -3.99 11.95
N GLY A 66 19.31 -4.38 12.99
CA GLY A 66 18.92 -4.22 14.38
C GLY A 66 18.07 -5.38 14.90
N ILE A 67 17.05 -5.07 15.70
CA ILE A 67 16.16 -6.09 16.29
C ILE A 67 15.28 -6.69 15.20
N ARG A 68 15.36 -8.01 15.04
CA ARG A 68 14.59 -8.72 14.01
C ARG A 68 13.07 -8.62 14.27
N TYR A 69 12.35 -8.15 13.27
CA TYR A 69 10.90 -8.11 13.26
C TYR A 69 10.33 -9.22 12.36
N ARG A 70 9.71 -10.22 12.96
CA ARG A 70 9.15 -11.38 12.21
C ARG A 70 8.09 -11.00 11.17
N GLY A 71 7.31 -9.95 11.41
CA GLY A 71 6.31 -9.46 10.46
C GLY A 71 6.91 -8.94 9.16
N ALA A 72 8.19 -8.54 9.17
CA ALA A 72 8.87 -8.15 7.95
C ALA A 72 9.16 -9.34 7.02
N ASP A 73 9.38 -10.52 7.60
CA ASP A 73 9.73 -11.72 6.84
C ASP A 73 8.49 -12.50 6.34
N LEU A 74 7.38 -12.45 7.07
CA LEU A 74 6.25 -13.33 6.83
C LEU A 74 4.96 -12.61 6.41
N GLY A 75 4.90 -11.29 6.58
CA GLY A 75 3.68 -10.51 6.43
C GLY A 75 3.64 -9.59 5.23
N ARG A 76 4.51 -9.77 4.24
CA ARG A 76 4.56 -8.90 3.05
C ARG A 76 4.32 -9.69 1.78
N SER A 77 3.67 -9.04 0.82
CA SER A 77 3.54 -9.53 -0.54
C SER A 77 3.70 -8.37 -1.52
N PHE A 78 4.41 -8.62 -2.62
CA PHE A 78 4.45 -7.76 -3.78
C PHE A 78 3.54 -8.32 -4.86
N GLY A 79 2.92 -7.45 -5.63
CA GLY A 79 1.98 -7.80 -6.66
C GLY A 79 0.67 -7.02 -6.53
N LEU A 80 -0.23 -7.26 -7.45
CA LEU A 80 -1.54 -6.60 -7.44
C LEU A 80 -2.31 -6.97 -6.16
N GLY A 81 -2.73 -5.97 -5.42
CA GLY A 81 -3.32 -6.11 -4.08
C GLY A 81 -2.30 -6.01 -2.94
N GLY A 82 -0.99 -6.20 -3.21
CA GLY A 82 0.05 -6.12 -2.18
C GLY A 82 -0.20 -7.09 -1.03
N THR A 83 0.13 -6.70 0.18
CA THR A 83 -0.05 -7.50 1.39
C THR A 83 -1.52 -7.85 1.68
N SER A 84 -2.50 -7.06 1.17
CA SER A 84 -3.91 -7.39 1.34
C SER A 84 -4.35 -8.65 0.58
N ALA A 85 -3.56 -9.14 -0.36
CA ALA A 85 -3.80 -10.44 -1.00
C ALA A 85 -3.60 -11.64 -0.06
N LEU A 86 -2.95 -11.42 1.09
CA LEU A 86 -2.65 -12.46 2.09
C LEU A 86 -3.60 -12.43 3.30
N TRP A 87 -4.50 -11.48 3.40
CA TRP A 87 -5.33 -11.29 4.58
C TRP A 87 -6.67 -12.02 4.51
N GLY A 88 -7.30 -12.21 5.68
CA GLY A 88 -8.62 -12.82 5.79
C GLY A 88 -9.81 -11.90 5.52
N GLY A 89 -9.58 -10.67 5.03
CA GLY A 89 -10.64 -9.72 4.67
C GLY A 89 -11.32 -9.02 5.87
N GLN A 90 -10.73 -9.05 7.05
CA GLN A 90 -11.27 -8.34 8.21
C GLN A 90 -10.90 -6.87 8.18
N MET A 91 -11.90 -6.00 8.15
CA MET A 91 -11.73 -4.56 8.27
C MET A 91 -12.33 -4.11 9.62
N ILE A 92 -11.48 -3.69 10.54
CA ILE A 92 -11.86 -3.18 11.84
C ILE A 92 -11.63 -1.68 11.83
N PRO A 93 -12.67 -0.84 12.01
CA PRO A 93 -12.48 0.60 12.08
C PRO A 93 -11.61 0.98 13.28
N LEU A 94 -10.81 2.01 13.12
CA LEU A 94 -10.05 2.58 14.23
C LEU A 94 -11.00 3.10 15.32
N ALA A 95 -10.64 2.90 16.57
CA ALA A 95 -11.29 3.57 17.70
C ALA A 95 -10.65 4.95 17.91
N GLU A 96 -11.34 5.85 18.59
CA GLU A 96 -10.82 7.19 18.91
C GLU A 96 -9.50 7.11 19.70
N SER A 97 -9.41 6.13 20.62
CA SER A 97 -8.19 5.84 21.39
C SER A 97 -6.98 5.45 20.55
N ASP A 98 -7.18 4.96 19.32
CA ASP A 98 -6.08 4.56 18.45
C ASP A 98 -5.34 5.77 17.86
N LEU A 99 -6.01 6.91 17.77
CA LEU A 99 -5.45 8.16 17.28
C LEU A 99 -4.87 9.04 18.40
N GLY A 100 -5.18 8.70 19.67
CA GLY A 100 -4.72 9.44 20.83
C GLY A 100 -3.24 9.20 21.17
N PRO A 101 -2.69 10.01 22.08
CA PRO A 101 -1.32 9.85 22.55
C PRO A 101 -1.18 8.55 23.35
N ARG A 102 -0.02 7.89 23.23
CA ARG A 102 0.34 6.69 24.01
C ARG A 102 1.61 6.96 24.82
N PRO A 103 1.50 7.61 25.98
CA PRO A 103 2.67 8.07 26.74
C PRO A 103 3.63 6.96 27.15
N GLY A 104 3.10 5.75 27.42
CA GLY A 104 3.90 4.59 27.83
C GLY A 104 4.88 4.08 26.77
N VAL A 105 4.70 4.46 25.50
CA VAL A 105 5.59 4.07 24.39
C VAL A 105 6.12 5.28 23.62
N GLY A 106 5.94 6.49 24.15
CA GLY A 106 6.44 7.72 23.54
C GLY A 106 5.77 8.12 22.22
N PHE A 107 4.56 7.63 21.97
CA PHE A 107 3.79 8.02 20.80
C PHE A 107 2.97 9.29 21.09
N GLU A 108 3.13 10.30 20.26
CA GLU A 108 2.25 11.46 20.20
C GLU A 108 0.92 11.10 19.52
N ALA A 109 -0.08 11.96 19.65
CA ALA A 109 -1.32 11.80 18.91
C ALA A 109 -1.10 11.90 17.41
N TRP A 110 -1.94 11.24 16.63
CA TRP A 110 -1.98 11.46 15.19
C TRP A 110 -2.35 12.91 14.86
N PRO A 111 -1.83 13.49 13.78
CA PRO A 111 -2.12 14.87 13.40
C PRO A 111 -3.52 15.07 12.81
N ILE A 112 -4.36 14.05 12.81
CA ILE A 112 -5.74 14.02 12.32
C ILE A 112 -6.68 13.58 13.42
N GLY A 113 -7.87 14.20 13.49
CA GLY A 113 -8.89 13.86 14.47
C GLY A 113 -9.74 12.66 14.10
N TYR A 114 -10.29 11.97 15.12
CA TYR A 114 -11.15 10.81 14.89
C TYR A 114 -12.38 11.13 14.02
N ALA A 115 -13.03 12.28 14.24
CA ALA A 115 -14.17 12.69 13.44
C ALA A 115 -13.84 12.83 11.93
N GLU A 116 -12.63 13.28 11.61
CA GLU A 116 -12.16 13.38 10.23
C GLU A 116 -11.99 11.99 9.60
N VAL A 117 -11.34 11.06 10.32
CA VAL A 117 -11.09 9.70 9.81
C VAL A 117 -12.38 8.89 9.74
N SER A 118 -13.23 8.96 10.77
CA SER A 118 -14.45 8.15 10.85
C SER A 118 -15.46 8.46 9.75
N ALA A 119 -15.43 9.66 9.20
CA ALA A 119 -16.26 10.04 8.05
C ALA A 119 -16.01 9.16 6.80
N TYR A 120 -14.85 8.52 6.71
CA TYR A 120 -14.49 7.65 5.59
C TYR A 120 -14.77 6.17 5.82
N PHE A 121 -15.13 5.72 7.03
CA PHE A 121 -15.35 4.30 7.32
C PHE A 121 -16.52 3.67 6.56
N HIS A 122 -17.44 4.48 6.04
CA HIS A 122 -18.60 4.01 5.29
C HIS A 122 -18.42 4.16 3.76
N VAL A 123 -17.26 4.62 3.31
CA VAL A 123 -16.99 4.90 1.89
C VAL A 123 -16.18 3.78 1.24
N VAL A 124 -15.67 2.84 2.04
CA VAL A 124 -14.81 1.72 1.61
C VAL A 124 -15.60 0.42 1.59
#